data_507df040139559d9980aeda5a1e512b8
#
_entry.id   507df040139559d9980aeda5a1e512b8
#
_cell.length_a   1.000
_cell.length_b   1.000
_cell.length_c   1.000
_cell.angle_alpha   90.00
_cell.angle_beta   90.00
_cell.angle_gamma   90.00
#
_symmetry.space_group_name_H-M   'P 1'
#
loop_
_entity.id
_entity.type
_entity.pdbx_description
1 polymer ?
#
loop_
_entity_poly.entity_id
_entity_poly.type
_entity_poly.pdbx_seq_one_letter_code
_entity_poly.pdbx_strand_id
1 'polypeptide(L)'
;DDLQNALHITTKDLFLANDSVRENFHVYSMAESFDLGNMWGYYADSGQGFCIEYDYAKAKNLGVTAMRYLLNTFKVIYSDIPREIPIEPLAESSFFNPNDKIVKDEIMRSVLERVLSKDKCWEHEREWRIVLGNTDCKVPVDIVSAIIIDERSLEKTNAKKLIHLCRKRGWPVKVRKNHIYDTSHSYEDLTEKGDNNE
;
A
#
# COMPACT_ATOMS: atom_id res chain seq x y z
N ASP A 1 10.41 1.42 -45.28
CA ASP A 1 10.71 0.05 -44.79
C ASP A 1 11.36 0.07 -43.38
N ASP A 2 12.17 1.07 -43.06
CA ASP A 2 12.85 1.14 -41.74
C ASP A 2 11.92 1.52 -40.60
N LEU A 3 10.86 2.28 -40.87
CA LEU A 3 9.84 2.61 -39.86
C LEU A 3 8.94 1.42 -39.48
N GLN A 4 8.68 0.51 -40.43
CA GLN A 4 7.91 -0.71 -40.16
C GLN A 4 8.72 -1.74 -39.35
N ASN A 5 10.03 -1.77 -39.52
CA ASN A 5 10.92 -2.61 -38.71
C ASN A 5 11.13 -2.04 -37.29
N ALA A 6 11.12 -0.72 -37.12
CA ALA A 6 11.20 -0.08 -35.83
C ALA A 6 9.90 -0.25 -35.00
N LEU A 7 8.74 -0.44 -35.66
CA LEU A 7 7.45 -0.69 -35.03
C LEU A 7 7.17 -2.17 -34.69
N HIS A 8 8.14 -3.06 -34.88
CA HIS A 8 8.05 -4.44 -34.42
C HIS A 8 8.44 -4.64 -32.96
N ILE A 9 8.18 -3.63 -32.14
CA ILE A 9 7.94 -3.88 -30.70
C ILE A 9 6.62 -4.64 -30.67
N THR A 10 6.73 -5.95 -30.60
CA THR A 10 5.56 -6.80 -30.58
C THR A 10 4.81 -6.55 -29.27
N THR A 11 3.49 -6.71 -29.29
CA THR A 11 2.68 -6.76 -28.04
C THR A 11 3.33 -7.67 -26.99
N LYS A 12 4.09 -8.68 -27.42
CA LYS A 12 4.88 -9.58 -26.58
C LYS A 12 5.99 -8.85 -25.82
N ASP A 13 6.72 -7.94 -26.47
CA ASP A 13 7.81 -7.18 -25.81
C ASP A 13 7.24 -6.18 -24.80
N LEU A 14 6.07 -5.60 -25.07
CA LEU A 14 5.33 -4.78 -24.12
C LEU A 14 4.82 -5.60 -22.93
N PHE A 15 4.35 -6.83 -23.17
CA PHE A 15 3.98 -7.74 -22.10
C PHE A 15 5.18 -8.15 -21.25
N LEU A 16 6.30 -8.49 -21.86
CA LEU A 16 7.55 -8.83 -21.16
C LEU A 16 8.09 -7.64 -20.35
N ALA A 17 8.03 -6.42 -20.90
CA ALA A 17 8.38 -5.22 -20.15
C ALA A 17 7.45 -4.99 -18.96
N ASN A 18 6.15 -5.21 -19.11
CA ASN A 18 5.17 -5.10 -18.04
C ASN A 18 5.37 -6.17 -16.95
N ASP A 19 5.68 -7.40 -17.36
CA ASP A 19 5.98 -8.49 -16.42
C ASP A 19 7.29 -8.21 -15.66
N SER A 20 8.33 -7.72 -16.35
CA SER A 20 9.57 -7.29 -15.71
C SER A 20 9.33 -6.18 -14.67
N VAL A 21 8.45 -5.22 -14.97
CA VAL A 21 8.04 -4.19 -13.99
C VAL A 21 7.34 -4.82 -12.79
N ARG A 22 6.41 -5.75 -13.02
CA ARG A 22 5.69 -6.46 -11.94
C ARG A 22 6.61 -7.28 -11.05
N GLU A 23 7.60 -7.95 -11.64
CA GLU A 23 8.56 -8.77 -10.90
C GLU A 23 9.57 -7.93 -10.10
N ASN A 24 9.87 -6.71 -10.56
CA ASN A 24 10.89 -5.86 -9.95
C ASN A 24 10.35 -4.81 -8.98
N PHE A 25 9.02 -4.63 -8.90
CA PHE A 25 8.42 -3.66 -8.00
C PHE A 25 7.44 -4.33 -7.04
N HIS A 26 7.68 -4.11 -5.75
CA HIS A 26 6.75 -4.47 -4.69
C HIS A 26 5.99 -3.23 -4.23
N VAL A 27 4.68 -3.33 -4.23
CA VAL A 27 3.78 -2.26 -3.80
C VAL A 27 3.00 -2.72 -2.57
N TYR A 28 3.03 -1.90 -1.53
CA TYR A 28 2.20 -2.08 -0.36
C TYR A 28 1.26 -0.89 -0.23
N SER A 29 -0.04 -1.14 -0.33
CA SER A 29 -1.08 -0.11 -0.30
C SER A 29 -1.61 0.09 1.12
N MET A 30 -1.81 1.34 1.48
CA MET A 30 -2.35 1.77 2.78
C MET A 30 -3.41 2.84 2.55
N ALA A 31 -4.33 3.01 3.49
CA ALA A 31 -5.25 4.13 3.53
C ALA A 31 -4.74 5.21 4.49
N GLU A 32 -5.14 6.46 4.27
CA GLU A 32 -4.76 7.59 5.11
C GLU A 32 -5.34 7.51 6.52
N SER A 33 -6.51 6.87 6.66
CA SER A 33 -7.22 6.77 7.92
C SER A 33 -8.00 5.45 8.04
N PHE A 34 -8.21 5.01 9.26
CA PHE A 34 -9.02 3.84 9.60
C PHE A 34 -10.52 4.11 9.52
N ASP A 35 -10.95 5.37 9.53
CA ASP A 35 -12.35 5.77 9.56
C ASP A 35 -13.05 5.75 8.19
N LEU A 36 -12.34 5.44 7.14
CA LEU A 36 -12.88 5.29 5.80
C LEU A 36 -13.78 4.04 5.71
N GLY A 37 -15.08 4.23 5.90
CA GLY A 37 -16.07 3.14 6.05
C GLY A 37 -16.08 2.14 4.90
N ASN A 38 -15.95 2.63 3.67
CA ASN A 38 -15.89 1.78 2.46
C ASN A 38 -14.66 0.85 2.45
N MET A 39 -13.52 1.26 3.02
CA MET A 39 -12.32 0.43 3.09
C MET A 39 -12.57 -0.83 3.93
N TRP A 40 -13.38 -0.72 4.98
CA TRP A 40 -13.80 -1.86 5.77
C TRP A 40 -14.69 -2.84 5.00
N GLY A 41 -15.53 -2.30 4.10
CA GLY A 41 -16.34 -3.12 3.20
C GLY A 41 -15.49 -3.86 2.17
N TYR A 42 -14.57 -3.15 1.52
CA TYR A 42 -13.79 -3.68 0.41
C TYR A 42 -12.64 -4.60 0.85
N TYR A 43 -11.91 -4.23 1.91
CA TYR A 43 -10.62 -4.85 2.25
C TYR A 43 -10.59 -5.57 3.59
N ALA A 44 -11.62 -5.40 4.43
CA ALA A 44 -11.68 -6.02 5.75
C ALA A 44 -12.85 -7.02 5.86
N ASP A 45 -13.07 -7.82 4.82
CA ASP A 45 -14.11 -8.87 4.79
C ASP A 45 -15.46 -8.35 5.30
N SER A 46 -15.97 -7.28 4.67
CA SER A 46 -17.22 -6.62 5.06
C SER A 46 -17.24 -6.15 6.52
N GLY A 47 -16.10 -5.70 7.01
CA GLY A 47 -15.91 -5.24 8.39
C GLY A 47 -15.62 -6.35 9.40
N GLN A 48 -15.35 -7.57 8.95
CA GLN A 48 -15.02 -8.71 9.83
C GLN A 48 -13.51 -8.90 10.01
N GLY A 49 -12.70 -8.22 9.22
CA GLY A 49 -11.26 -8.22 9.29
C GLY A 49 -10.71 -7.23 10.33
N PHE A 50 -9.51 -6.76 10.08
CA PHE A 50 -8.82 -5.81 10.94
C PHE A 50 -8.03 -4.79 10.11
N CYS A 51 -7.68 -3.67 10.72
CA CYS A 51 -6.80 -2.68 10.16
C CYS A 51 -5.51 -2.62 10.99
N ILE A 52 -4.37 -2.45 10.33
CA ILE A 52 -3.07 -2.24 10.98
C ILE A 52 -2.78 -0.75 10.92
N GLU A 53 -2.61 -0.13 12.08
CA GLU A 53 -2.20 1.26 12.19
C GLU A 53 -0.67 1.34 12.29
N TYR A 54 -0.06 2.16 11.47
CA TYR A 54 1.37 2.41 11.46
C TYR A 54 1.68 3.83 11.93
N ASP A 55 2.69 3.96 12.79
CA ASP A 55 3.23 5.24 13.22
C ASP A 55 4.59 5.49 12.55
N TYR A 56 4.57 6.29 11.49
CA TYR A 56 5.78 6.63 10.75
C TYR A 56 6.75 7.52 11.54
N ALA A 57 6.31 8.18 12.62
CA ALA A 57 7.22 8.92 13.48
C ALA A 57 8.18 7.97 14.21
N LYS A 58 7.75 6.77 14.54
CA LYS A 58 8.61 5.73 15.11
C LYS A 58 9.72 5.30 14.16
N ALA A 59 9.47 5.31 12.84
CA ALA A 59 10.46 4.88 11.84
C ALA A 59 11.76 5.70 11.91
N LYS A 60 11.69 6.97 12.30
CA LYS A 60 12.87 7.83 12.44
C LYS A 60 13.90 7.30 13.44
N ASN A 61 13.44 6.54 14.43
CA ASN A 61 14.28 6.01 15.51
C ASN A 61 14.78 4.58 15.24
N LEU A 62 14.29 3.93 14.19
CA LEU A 62 14.58 2.52 13.90
C LEU A 62 15.71 2.28 12.89
N GLY A 63 16.42 3.36 12.49
CA GLY A 63 17.58 3.28 11.62
C GLY A 63 17.25 3.25 10.12
N VAL A 64 18.27 2.96 9.32
CA VAL A 64 18.25 3.12 7.85
C VAL A 64 17.17 2.26 7.16
N THR A 65 16.94 1.05 7.65
CA THR A 65 15.96 0.13 7.05
C THR A 65 14.54 0.68 7.14
N ALA A 66 14.14 1.17 8.32
CA ALA A 66 12.82 1.77 8.50
C ALA A 66 12.68 3.10 7.74
N MET A 67 13.75 3.89 7.68
CA MET A 67 13.79 5.13 6.91
C MET A 67 13.57 4.88 5.41
N ARG A 68 14.02 3.74 4.88
CA ARG A 68 13.79 3.34 3.49
C ARG A 68 12.30 3.23 3.17
N TYR A 69 11.47 2.70 4.06
CA TYR A 69 10.03 2.63 3.84
C TYR A 69 9.40 4.03 3.84
N LEU A 70 9.81 4.88 4.77
CA LEU A 70 9.34 6.25 4.84
C LEU A 70 9.63 7.04 3.56
N LEU A 71 10.86 6.93 3.04
CA LEU A 71 11.30 7.64 1.83
C LEU A 71 10.64 7.12 0.54
N ASN A 72 10.13 5.90 0.56
CA ASN A 72 9.45 5.29 -0.59
C ASN A 72 7.93 5.20 -0.42
N THR A 73 7.36 6.01 0.45
CA THR A 73 5.92 6.11 0.68
C THR A 73 5.37 7.34 -0.04
N PHE A 74 4.45 7.12 -0.95
CA PHE A 74 3.90 8.13 -1.84
C PHE A 74 2.37 8.13 -1.78
N LYS A 75 1.78 9.32 -1.89
CA LYS A 75 0.33 9.46 -2.07
C LYS A 75 -0.05 9.09 -3.50
N VAL A 76 -1.16 8.35 -3.65
CA VAL A 76 -1.71 8.02 -4.95
C VAL A 76 -2.27 9.28 -5.63
N ILE A 77 -2.02 9.40 -6.93
CA ILE A 77 -2.50 10.48 -7.78
C ILE A 77 -3.76 9.99 -8.48
N TYR A 78 -4.88 10.62 -8.17
CA TYR A 78 -6.15 10.29 -8.80
C TYR A 78 -6.39 11.16 -10.03
N SER A 79 -6.80 10.54 -11.14
CA SER A 79 -7.01 11.23 -12.40
C SER A 79 -8.13 10.56 -13.21
N ASP A 80 -8.93 11.37 -13.89
CA ASP A 80 -9.93 10.89 -14.85
C ASP A 80 -9.27 10.47 -16.19
N ILE A 81 -8.02 10.87 -16.39
CA ILE A 81 -7.26 10.54 -17.59
C ILE A 81 -6.26 9.44 -17.23
N PRO A 82 -6.36 8.26 -17.87
CA PRO A 82 -5.36 7.22 -17.71
C PRO A 82 -3.96 7.78 -18.06
N ARG A 83 -2.98 7.58 -17.18
CA ARG A 83 -1.61 7.94 -17.52
C ARG A 83 -1.05 6.91 -18.48
N GLU A 84 -0.72 7.37 -19.66
CA GLU A 84 0.00 6.58 -20.63
C GLU A 84 1.45 6.45 -20.20
N ILE A 85 2.01 5.26 -20.35
CA ILE A 85 3.47 5.07 -20.24
C ILE A 85 4.02 5.50 -21.59
N PRO A 86 4.89 6.52 -21.67
CA PRO A 86 5.54 6.85 -22.93
C PRO A 86 6.34 5.63 -23.37
N ILE A 87 6.01 5.12 -24.55
CA ILE A 87 6.66 3.92 -25.12
C ILE A 87 8.03 4.30 -25.68
N GLU A 88 8.20 5.54 -26.11
CA GLU A 88 9.43 6.02 -26.70
C GLU A 88 10.68 5.78 -25.83
N PRO A 89 10.70 6.13 -24.54
CA PRO A 89 11.87 5.85 -23.69
C PRO A 89 12.12 4.34 -23.50
N LEU A 90 11.06 3.52 -23.51
CA LEU A 90 11.18 2.07 -23.43
C LEU A 90 11.73 1.48 -24.75
N ALA A 91 11.30 2.02 -25.89
CA ALA A 91 11.79 1.63 -27.18
C ALA A 91 13.25 2.07 -27.37
N GLU A 92 13.58 3.30 -27.02
CA GLU A 92 14.93 3.83 -27.07
C GLU A 92 15.89 3.07 -26.16
N SER A 93 15.44 2.64 -24.97
CA SER A 93 16.26 1.81 -24.07
C SER A 93 16.66 0.47 -24.66
N SER A 94 15.87 -0.06 -25.58
CA SER A 94 16.16 -1.31 -26.32
C SER A 94 17.20 -1.10 -27.43
N PHE A 95 17.28 0.11 -27.99
CA PHE A 95 18.16 0.48 -29.08
C PHE A 95 19.43 1.20 -28.61
N PHE A 96 19.35 1.96 -27.54
CA PHE A 96 20.45 2.67 -26.93
C PHE A 96 20.90 1.93 -25.64
N ASN A 97 22.14 2.15 -25.27
CA ASN A 97 22.78 1.45 -24.16
C ASN A 97 21.86 1.29 -22.93
N PRO A 98 21.45 0.06 -22.58
CA PRO A 98 20.55 -0.19 -21.45
C PRO A 98 21.17 0.20 -20.10
N ASN A 99 22.43 0.62 -20.08
CA ASN A 99 23.13 1.12 -18.89
C ASN A 99 23.16 2.66 -18.83
N ASP A 100 22.57 3.36 -19.79
CA ASP A 100 22.47 4.80 -19.72
C ASP A 100 21.61 5.22 -18.52
N LYS A 101 22.19 6.05 -17.66
CA LYS A 101 21.55 6.50 -16.44
C LYS A 101 20.30 7.33 -16.73
N ILE A 102 20.32 8.17 -17.74
CA ILE A 102 19.19 9.03 -18.10
C ILE A 102 18.00 8.19 -18.52
N VAL A 103 18.22 7.18 -19.38
CA VAL A 103 17.17 6.25 -19.82
C VAL A 103 16.59 5.47 -18.65
N LYS A 104 17.44 4.99 -17.75
CA LYS A 104 16.97 4.30 -16.52
C LYS A 104 16.13 5.21 -15.62
N ASP A 105 16.54 6.44 -15.45
CA ASP A 105 15.81 7.41 -14.59
C ASP A 105 14.45 7.75 -15.22
N GLU A 106 14.34 7.88 -16.53
CA GLU A 106 13.08 8.13 -17.25
C GLU A 106 12.13 6.93 -17.19
N ILE A 107 12.65 5.71 -17.40
CA ILE A 107 11.87 4.48 -17.25
C ILE A 107 11.35 4.38 -15.81
N MET A 108 12.22 4.58 -14.82
CA MET A 108 11.84 4.52 -13.42
C MET A 108 10.75 5.54 -13.10
N ARG A 109 10.88 6.76 -13.60
CA ARG A 109 9.89 7.81 -13.44
C ARG A 109 8.53 7.40 -14.04
N SER A 110 8.52 6.91 -15.27
CA SER A 110 7.30 6.47 -15.96
C SER A 110 6.60 5.32 -15.23
N VAL A 111 7.39 4.37 -14.70
CA VAL A 111 6.88 3.26 -13.89
C VAL A 111 6.27 3.78 -12.59
N LEU A 112 6.95 4.68 -11.88
CA LEU A 112 6.44 5.27 -10.66
C LEU A 112 5.16 6.06 -10.91
N GLU A 113 5.09 6.85 -11.95
CA GLU A 113 3.88 7.59 -12.33
C GLU A 113 2.71 6.64 -12.59
N ARG A 114 2.94 5.51 -13.23
CA ARG A 114 1.91 4.50 -13.46
C ARG A 114 1.49 3.80 -12.17
N VAL A 115 2.47 3.36 -11.37
CA VAL A 115 2.23 2.66 -10.11
C VAL A 115 1.51 3.55 -9.09
N LEU A 116 1.74 4.87 -9.15
CA LEU A 116 1.11 5.83 -8.25
C LEU A 116 -0.18 6.44 -8.80
N SER A 117 -0.59 6.11 -10.03
CA SER A 117 -1.83 6.59 -10.62
C SER A 117 -2.99 5.65 -10.34
N LYS A 118 -4.17 6.22 -10.12
CA LYS A 118 -5.44 5.49 -9.95
C LYS A 118 -6.58 6.32 -10.55
N ASP A 119 -7.62 5.63 -11.04
CA ASP A 119 -8.83 6.28 -11.52
C ASP A 119 -9.47 7.11 -10.40
N LYS A 120 -9.99 8.29 -10.74
CA LYS A 120 -10.56 9.24 -9.81
C LYS A 120 -11.78 8.72 -9.06
N CYS A 121 -12.51 7.76 -9.62
CA CYS A 121 -13.64 7.13 -8.93
C CYS A 121 -13.21 6.46 -7.61
N TRP A 122 -11.92 6.15 -7.44
CA TRP A 122 -11.33 5.56 -6.23
C TRP A 122 -10.72 6.59 -5.27
N GLU A 123 -10.87 7.89 -5.50
CA GLU A 123 -10.27 8.96 -4.67
C GLU A 123 -10.71 8.88 -3.20
N HIS A 124 -11.87 8.30 -2.95
CA HIS A 124 -12.39 8.08 -1.61
C HIS A 124 -11.58 7.09 -0.77
N GLU A 125 -10.68 6.28 -1.37
CA GLU A 125 -9.77 5.39 -0.63
C GLU A 125 -8.62 6.13 0.04
N ARG A 126 -8.28 7.35 -0.42
CA ARG A 126 -7.16 8.15 0.09
C ARG A 126 -5.89 7.32 0.25
N GLU A 127 -5.52 6.65 -0.84
CA GLU A 127 -4.49 5.62 -0.82
C GLU A 127 -3.08 6.21 -0.77
N TRP A 128 -2.21 5.56 -0.01
CA TRP A 128 -0.77 5.72 -0.02
C TRP A 128 -0.11 4.41 -0.41
N ARG A 129 1.01 4.47 -1.11
CA ARG A 129 1.76 3.30 -1.55
C ARG A 129 3.21 3.37 -1.12
N ILE A 130 3.70 2.29 -0.52
CA ILE A 130 5.13 2.05 -0.41
C ILE A 130 5.54 1.34 -1.69
N VAL A 131 6.51 1.90 -2.42
CA VAL A 131 7.01 1.34 -3.68
C VAL A 131 8.48 0.99 -3.49
N LEU A 132 8.80 -0.29 -3.55
CA LEU A 132 10.17 -0.79 -3.39
C LEU A 132 10.57 -1.60 -4.62
N GLY A 133 11.79 -1.36 -5.12
CA GLY A 133 12.39 -2.19 -6.17
C GLY A 133 13.01 -3.44 -5.55
N ASN A 134 12.81 -4.58 -6.21
CA ASN A 134 13.47 -5.89 -6.04
C ASN A 134 13.94 -6.27 -4.62
N THR A 135 13.13 -5.98 -3.62
CA THR A 135 13.39 -6.34 -2.22
C THR A 135 12.09 -6.70 -1.52
N ASP A 136 12.15 -7.62 -0.57
CA ASP A 136 11.03 -7.95 0.30
C ASP A 136 10.37 -6.69 0.85
N CYS A 137 9.13 -6.44 0.43
CA CYS A 137 8.32 -5.33 0.94
C CYS A 137 7.68 -5.71 2.27
N LYS A 138 8.50 -5.90 3.29
CA LYS A 138 8.05 -6.18 4.66
C LYS A 138 8.07 -4.89 5.46
N VAL A 139 6.91 -4.33 5.72
CA VAL A 139 6.79 -3.18 6.62
C VAL A 139 7.29 -3.59 8.01
N PRO A 140 8.20 -2.83 8.63
CA PRO A 140 8.73 -3.17 9.95
C PRO A 140 7.60 -3.25 10.99
N VAL A 141 7.55 -4.33 11.74
CA VAL A 141 6.57 -4.52 12.83
C VAL A 141 6.72 -3.50 13.95
N ASP A 142 7.91 -2.93 14.10
CA ASP A 142 8.23 -1.96 15.14
C ASP A 142 7.54 -0.60 14.95
N ILE A 143 7.03 -0.31 13.73
CA ILE A 143 6.23 0.89 13.47
C ILE A 143 4.74 0.65 13.62
N VAL A 144 4.30 -0.57 13.93
CA VAL A 144 2.89 -0.84 14.24
C VAL A 144 2.53 -0.09 15.52
N SER A 145 1.52 0.78 15.45
CA SER A 145 1.02 1.54 16.60
C SER A 145 -0.19 0.89 17.24
N ALA A 146 -1.06 0.29 16.44
CA ALA A 146 -2.22 -0.45 16.95
C ALA A 146 -2.76 -1.43 15.89
N ILE A 147 -3.56 -2.37 16.37
CA ILE A 147 -4.45 -3.18 15.55
C ILE A 147 -5.88 -2.72 15.82
N ILE A 148 -6.63 -2.40 14.78
CA ILE A 148 -8.00 -1.90 14.90
C ILE A 148 -8.96 -2.99 14.44
N ILE A 149 -9.97 -3.29 15.22
CA ILE A 149 -10.99 -4.32 14.97
C ILE A 149 -12.36 -3.65 15.00
N ASP A 150 -13.25 -4.04 14.12
CA ASP A 150 -14.65 -3.58 14.16
C ASP A 150 -15.39 -4.25 15.34
N GLU A 151 -16.22 -3.49 16.07
CA GLU A 151 -16.97 -3.98 17.24
C GLU A 151 -17.83 -5.22 16.93
N ARG A 152 -18.37 -5.31 15.70
CA ARG A 152 -19.17 -6.46 15.23
C ARG A 152 -18.39 -7.76 15.17
N SER A 153 -17.08 -7.68 15.21
CA SER A 153 -16.18 -8.84 15.08
C SER A 153 -15.65 -9.33 16.44
N LEU A 154 -15.81 -8.58 17.50
CA LEU A 154 -15.19 -8.87 18.82
C LEU A 154 -15.49 -10.28 19.34
N GLU A 155 -16.73 -10.74 19.17
CA GLU A 155 -17.15 -12.05 19.66
C GLU A 155 -16.70 -13.23 18.78
N LYS A 156 -16.16 -12.95 17.61
CA LYS A 156 -15.71 -13.99 16.69
C LYS A 156 -14.40 -14.63 17.17
N THR A 157 -14.29 -15.94 16.97
CA THR A 157 -13.11 -16.72 17.36
C THR A 157 -11.80 -16.17 16.81
N ASN A 158 -11.81 -15.71 15.57
CA ASN A 158 -10.60 -15.16 14.94
C ASN A 158 -10.19 -13.82 15.55
N ALA A 159 -11.14 -12.96 15.89
CA ALA A 159 -10.85 -11.69 16.57
C ALA A 159 -10.28 -11.94 17.97
N LYS A 160 -10.85 -12.87 18.73
CA LYS A 160 -10.33 -13.26 20.06
C LYS A 160 -8.89 -13.80 19.97
N LYS A 161 -8.58 -14.63 18.97
CA LYS A 161 -7.21 -15.12 18.73
C LYS A 161 -6.26 -13.96 18.38
N LEU A 162 -6.70 -13.02 17.53
CA LEU A 162 -5.92 -11.85 17.14
C LEU A 162 -5.63 -10.95 18.35
N ILE A 163 -6.65 -10.66 19.17
CA ILE A 163 -6.50 -9.87 20.41
C ILE A 163 -5.47 -10.53 21.34
N HIS A 164 -5.59 -11.85 21.54
CA HIS A 164 -4.63 -12.60 22.36
C HIS A 164 -3.19 -12.48 21.80
N LEU A 165 -3.02 -12.61 20.47
CA LEU A 165 -1.71 -12.45 19.83
C LEU A 165 -1.16 -11.02 20.02
N CYS A 166 -2.00 -10.00 19.87
CA CYS A 166 -1.61 -8.59 20.05
C CYS A 166 -1.14 -8.34 21.48
N ARG A 167 -1.88 -8.82 22.48
CA ARG A 167 -1.51 -8.73 23.91
C ARG A 167 -0.14 -9.39 24.16
N LYS A 168 0.07 -10.59 23.63
CA LYS A 168 1.36 -11.30 23.74
C LYS A 168 2.52 -10.51 23.12
N ARG A 169 2.26 -9.71 22.08
CA ARG A 169 3.26 -8.90 21.39
C ARG A 169 3.35 -7.46 21.92
N GLY A 170 2.52 -7.08 22.87
CA GLY A 170 2.46 -5.72 23.38
C GLY A 170 1.92 -4.70 22.36
N TRP A 171 1.13 -5.14 21.39
CA TRP A 171 0.48 -4.26 20.44
C TRP A 171 -0.87 -3.77 20.98
N PRO A 172 -1.11 -2.45 21.01
CA PRO A 172 -2.41 -1.90 21.37
C PRO A 172 -3.51 -2.43 20.46
N VAL A 173 -4.67 -2.72 21.03
CA VAL A 173 -5.87 -3.09 20.29
C VAL A 173 -6.93 -2.03 20.49
N LYS A 174 -7.38 -1.43 19.39
CA LYS A 174 -8.45 -0.45 19.35
C LYS A 174 -9.71 -1.08 18.76
N VAL A 175 -10.87 -0.71 19.26
CA VAL A 175 -12.16 -1.14 18.69
C VAL A 175 -12.80 0.02 17.98
N ARG A 176 -13.00 -0.14 16.68
CA ARG A 176 -13.78 0.81 15.88
C ARG A 176 -15.26 0.63 16.20
N LYS A 177 -15.88 1.71 16.69
CA LYS A 177 -17.33 1.75 16.92
C LYS A 177 -18.02 2.32 15.68
N ASN A 178 -19.03 1.62 15.20
CA ASN A 178 -19.78 2.00 14.03
C ASN A 178 -21.09 2.68 14.48
N HIS A 179 -21.13 4.00 14.44
CA HIS A 179 -22.34 4.76 14.75
C HIS A 179 -23.24 4.80 13.53
N ILE A 180 -24.36 4.08 13.56
CA ILE A 180 -25.30 3.95 12.42
C ILE A 180 -25.90 5.32 12.01
N TYR A 181 -25.92 6.29 12.92
CA TYR A 181 -26.54 7.60 12.72
C TYR A 181 -25.55 8.77 12.74
N ASP A 182 -24.27 8.50 12.99
CA ASP A 182 -23.22 9.50 13.04
C ASP A 182 -22.11 9.12 12.06
N THR A 183 -21.66 10.07 11.26
CA THR A 183 -20.53 9.89 10.35
C THR A 183 -19.18 9.89 11.09
N SER A 184 -19.19 10.19 12.40
CA SER A 184 -18.00 10.10 13.23
C SER A 184 -17.71 8.64 13.60
N HIS A 185 -16.47 8.22 13.37
CA HIS A 185 -15.99 6.92 13.81
C HIS A 185 -15.12 7.13 15.05
N SER A 186 -15.57 6.62 16.18
CA SER A 186 -14.76 6.59 17.41
C SER A 186 -14.09 5.22 17.57
N TYR A 187 -13.02 5.18 18.33
CA TYR A 187 -12.42 3.92 18.77
C TYR A 187 -12.27 3.88 20.28
N GLU A 188 -12.31 2.69 20.82
CA GLU A 188 -12.05 2.40 22.23
C GLU A 188 -10.76 1.59 22.34
N ASP A 189 -9.87 1.99 23.26
CA ASP A 189 -8.64 1.25 23.53
C ASP A 189 -8.95 0.08 24.49
N LEU A 190 -8.63 -1.12 24.07
CA LEU A 190 -8.77 -2.33 24.90
C LEU A 190 -7.51 -2.67 25.68
N THR A 191 -6.43 -1.93 25.52
CA THR A 191 -5.14 -2.22 26.17
C THR A 191 -5.24 -2.07 27.70
N GLU A 192 -6.10 -1.17 28.19
CA GLU A 192 -6.24 -0.85 29.61
C GLU A 192 -7.28 -1.72 30.36
N LYS A 193 -8.12 -2.45 29.65
CA LYS A 193 -9.05 -3.40 30.28
C LYS A 193 -8.27 -4.67 30.62
N GLY A 194 -7.51 -4.62 31.70
CA GLY A 194 -6.93 -5.81 32.31
C GLY A 194 -8.00 -6.84 32.62
N ASP A 195 -7.66 -8.10 32.48
CA ASP A 195 -8.49 -9.23 32.90
C ASP A 195 -8.85 -9.13 34.39
N ASN A 196 -9.96 -8.48 34.70
CA ASN A 196 -10.60 -8.57 36.01
C ASN A 196 -11.65 -9.68 35.97
N ASN A 197 -11.31 -10.84 35.46
CA ASN A 197 -12.09 -12.06 35.62
C ASN A 197 -11.13 -13.25 35.61
N GLU A 198 -10.56 -13.56 36.73
CA GLU A 198 -10.26 -14.92 37.17
C GLU A 198 -11.43 -15.48 37.97
#